data_faeb1bef823320d187aa4102292d3205
#
_entry.id   faeb1bef823320d187aa4102292d3205
#
_cell.length_a   1.000
_cell.length_b   1.000
_cell.length_c   1.000
_cell.angle_alpha   90.00
_cell.angle_beta   90.00
_cell.angle_gamma   90.00
#
_symmetry.space_group_name_H-M   'P 1'
#
loop_
_entity.id
_entity.type
_entity.pdbx_description
1 polymer ?
#
loop_
_entity_poly.entity_id
_entity_poly.type
_entity_poly.pdbx_seq_one_letter_code
_entity_poly.pdbx_strand_id
1 'polypeptide(L)'
;AVRRQFSLPKGNEWAYFALLGFLGITFHQWLQSNGLQTSEAGTTAWIVATTPVFMAILGRIVLKEGLGWFKITGIFLAFAGVLLVVSKGDLSSVSVGRFGAPGDRLILVSAVNWAVFSVLSRRGLKSYPAGLMMFYVMSLGWIFSSIPFFAGSNFSEIPNLTFNGWLGVTFLGVFCSGLAYIAWYDALQALPAAQTGAF
;
A
#
# COMPACT_ATOMS: atom_id res chain seq x y z
N ALA A 1 -7.29 -13.89 27.01
CA ALA A 1 -6.00 -13.61 26.33
C ALA A 1 -5.98 -12.24 25.63
N VAL A 2 -7.11 -11.74 25.14
CA VAL A 2 -7.20 -10.47 24.36
C VAL A 2 -6.92 -9.21 25.18
N ARG A 3 -7.23 -9.19 26.46
CA ARG A 3 -7.08 -8.00 27.33
C ARG A 3 -5.64 -7.55 27.62
N ARG A 4 -4.61 -8.36 27.36
CA ARG A 4 -3.21 -8.02 27.62
C ARG A 4 -2.47 -7.36 26.44
N GLN A 5 -3.11 -7.21 25.29
CA GLN A 5 -2.45 -6.71 24.08
C GLN A 5 -2.69 -5.23 23.78
N PHE A 6 -3.65 -4.56 24.45
CA PHE A 6 -3.88 -3.14 24.28
C PHE A 6 -3.05 -2.34 25.29
N SER A 7 -1.89 -1.87 24.85
CA SER A 7 -1.09 -0.88 25.56
C SER A 7 -1.14 0.46 24.83
N LEU A 8 -1.39 1.54 25.54
CA LEU A 8 -1.31 2.88 24.94
C LEU A 8 0.14 3.16 24.53
N PRO A 9 0.36 3.72 23.34
CA PRO A 9 1.69 4.13 22.88
C PRO A 9 2.31 5.14 23.84
N LYS A 10 3.62 5.04 24.06
CA LYS A 10 4.37 5.94 24.95
C LYS A 10 5.20 6.93 24.14
N GLY A 11 5.13 8.21 24.50
CA GLY A 11 6.04 9.23 23.96
C GLY A 11 6.23 9.16 22.43
N ASN A 12 7.44 8.83 22.00
CA ASN A 12 7.84 8.78 20.58
C ASN A 12 7.14 7.70 19.74
N GLU A 13 6.45 6.74 20.36
CA GLU A 13 5.68 5.71 19.65
C GLU A 13 4.51 6.32 18.88
N TRP A 14 3.89 7.38 19.43
CA TRP A 14 2.84 8.13 18.74
C TRP A 14 3.32 8.74 17.42
N ALA A 15 4.52 9.32 17.41
CA ALA A 15 5.11 9.87 16.20
C ALA A 15 5.39 8.79 15.16
N TYR A 16 5.80 7.60 15.60
CA TYR A 16 6.02 6.46 14.72
C TYR A 16 4.71 5.96 14.09
N PHE A 17 3.65 5.76 14.88
CA PHE A 17 2.34 5.35 14.35
C PHE A 17 1.71 6.43 13.47
N ALA A 18 1.91 7.71 13.82
CA ALA A 18 1.46 8.84 13.01
C ALA A 18 2.17 8.86 11.65
N LEU A 19 3.48 8.66 11.62
CA LEU A 19 4.25 8.55 10.39
C LEU A 19 3.74 7.39 9.51
N LEU A 20 3.51 6.22 10.10
CA LEU A 20 2.99 5.07 9.37
C LEU A 20 1.57 5.32 8.86
N GLY A 21 0.69 5.91 9.67
CA GLY A 21 -0.68 6.27 9.27
C GLY A 21 -0.68 7.28 8.13
N PHE A 22 0.19 8.28 8.20
CA PHE A 22 0.35 9.24 7.11
C PHE A 22 0.86 8.57 5.83
N LEU A 23 1.96 7.82 5.90
CA LEU A 23 2.55 7.17 4.72
C LEU A 23 1.65 6.11 4.12
N GLY A 24 1.11 5.19 4.94
CA GLY A 24 0.39 4.02 4.45
C GLY A 24 -1.06 4.29 4.08
N ILE A 25 -1.70 5.30 4.68
CA ILE A 25 -3.10 5.60 4.44
C ILE A 25 -3.24 6.92 3.68
N THR A 26 -2.92 8.04 4.30
CA THR A 26 -3.24 9.36 3.74
C THR A 26 -2.43 9.65 2.48
N PHE A 27 -1.11 9.61 2.57
CA PHE A 27 -0.24 9.97 1.46
C PHE A 27 -0.31 8.94 0.32
N HIS A 28 -0.35 7.65 0.67
CA HIS A 28 -0.50 6.59 -0.33
C HIS A 28 -1.78 6.73 -1.14
N GLN A 29 -2.92 6.88 -0.47
CA GLN A 29 -4.21 7.03 -1.15
C GLN A 29 -4.29 8.34 -1.94
N TRP A 30 -3.72 9.42 -1.43
CA TRP A 30 -3.63 10.69 -2.15
C TRP A 30 -2.82 10.54 -3.45
N LEU A 31 -1.66 9.88 -3.39
CA LEU A 31 -0.83 9.61 -4.57
C LEU A 31 -1.58 8.76 -5.61
N GLN A 32 -2.26 7.70 -5.15
CA GLN A 32 -2.99 6.81 -6.05
C GLN A 32 -4.21 7.49 -6.67
N SER A 33 -5.05 8.15 -5.88
CA SER A 33 -6.25 8.79 -6.38
C SER A 33 -5.95 9.92 -7.38
N ASN A 34 -4.91 10.73 -7.13
CA ASN A 34 -4.48 11.74 -8.08
C ASN A 34 -3.75 11.14 -9.28
N GLY A 35 -2.96 10.10 -9.08
CA GLY A 35 -2.26 9.41 -10.17
C GLY A 35 -3.22 8.78 -11.17
N LEU A 36 -4.26 8.11 -10.69
CA LEU A 36 -5.27 7.45 -11.53
C LEU A 36 -6.14 8.41 -12.35
N GLN A 37 -6.13 9.71 -12.06
CA GLN A 37 -6.85 10.69 -12.89
C GLN A 37 -6.27 10.84 -14.29
N THR A 38 -4.96 10.60 -14.45
CA THR A 38 -4.27 10.80 -15.73
C THR A 38 -3.44 9.59 -16.18
N SER A 39 -3.21 8.61 -15.30
CA SER A 39 -2.56 7.35 -15.64
C SER A 39 -3.56 6.32 -16.15
N GLU A 40 -3.20 5.58 -17.18
CA GLU A 40 -4.01 4.47 -17.67
C GLU A 40 -3.96 3.28 -16.69
N ALA A 41 -5.07 2.55 -16.56
CA ALA A 41 -5.17 1.41 -15.64
C ALA A 41 -4.08 0.33 -15.91
N GLY A 42 -3.76 0.06 -17.19
CA GLY A 42 -2.70 -0.85 -17.57
C GLY A 42 -1.33 -0.38 -17.10
N THR A 43 -0.99 0.88 -17.37
CA THR A 43 0.28 1.50 -16.96
C THR A 43 0.39 1.53 -15.42
N THR A 44 -0.69 1.88 -14.73
CA THR A 44 -0.76 1.84 -13.27
C THR A 44 -0.42 0.45 -12.72
N ALA A 45 -1.04 -0.60 -13.26
CA ALA A 45 -0.78 -1.97 -12.85
C ALA A 45 0.70 -2.37 -13.03
N TRP A 46 1.32 -1.94 -14.14
CA TRP A 46 2.74 -2.13 -14.40
C TRP A 46 3.62 -1.49 -13.32
N ILE A 47 3.36 -0.23 -13.03
CA ILE A 47 4.14 0.52 -12.06
C ILE A 47 3.99 -0.10 -10.66
N VAL A 48 2.76 -0.43 -10.26
CA VAL A 48 2.49 -1.07 -8.96
C VAL A 48 3.17 -2.43 -8.85
N ALA A 49 3.27 -3.19 -9.95
CA ALA A 49 3.98 -4.47 -9.98
C ALA A 49 5.50 -4.34 -9.71
N THR A 50 6.07 -3.14 -9.74
CA THR A 50 7.46 -2.91 -9.33
C THR A 50 7.63 -2.84 -7.79
N THR A 51 6.56 -2.72 -7.04
CA THR A 51 6.59 -2.60 -5.55
C THR A 51 7.42 -3.69 -4.87
N PRO A 52 7.33 -4.99 -5.23
CA PRO A 52 8.15 -6.04 -4.63
C PRO A 52 9.65 -5.80 -4.78
N VAL A 53 10.07 -5.19 -5.89
CA VAL A 53 11.48 -4.85 -6.13
C VAL A 53 11.93 -3.81 -5.09
N PHE A 54 11.16 -2.74 -4.91
CA PHE A 54 11.45 -1.71 -3.90
C PHE A 54 11.43 -2.28 -2.48
N MET A 55 10.47 -3.17 -2.17
CA MET A 55 10.40 -3.85 -0.87
C MET A 55 11.63 -4.75 -0.63
N ALA A 56 12.11 -5.44 -1.65
CA ALA A 56 13.30 -6.27 -1.55
C ALA A 56 14.57 -5.44 -1.31
N ILE A 57 14.73 -4.35 -2.06
CA ILE A 57 15.88 -3.43 -1.91
C ILE A 57 15.86 -2.79 -0.51
N LEU A 58 14.74 -2.22 -0.10
CA LEU A 58 14.60 -1.58 1.21
C LEU A 58 14.68 -2.59 2.36
N GLY A 59 14.11 -3.78 2.21
CA GLY A 59 14.23 -4.88 3.16
C GLY A 59 15.68 -5.30 3.37
N ARG A 60 16.48 -5.34 2.29
CA ARG A 60 17.92 -5.61 2.37
C ARG A 60 18.68 -4.51 3.12
N ILE A 61 18.40 -3.24 2.80
CA ILE A 61 19.12 -2.08 3.35
C ILE A 61 18.73 -1.83 4.81
N VAL A 62 17.41 -1.77 5.10
CA VAL A 62 16.88 -1.32 6.40
C VAL A 62 16.75 -2.46 7.40
N LEU A 63 16.26 -3.62 6.95
CA LEU A 63 15.99 -4.77 7.81
C LEU A 63 17.16 -5.78 7.81
N LYS A 64 18.14 -5.60 6.92
CA LYS A 64 19.25 -6.52 6.68
C LYS A 64 18.79 -7.93 6.32
N GLU A 65 17.64 -8.03 5.63
CA GLU A 65 17.10 -9.31 5.17
C GLU A 65 17.99 -9.92 4.08
N GLY A 66 18.15 -11.25 4.11
CA GLY A 66 18.91 -11.97 3.09
C GLY A 66 18.13 -11.97 1.76
N LEU A 67 18.73 -11.45 0.70
CA LEU A 67 18.28 -11.60 -0.69
C LEU A 67 18.97 -12.82 -1.28
N GLY A 68 18.42 -14.02 -1.04
CA GLY A 68 18.88 -15.23 -1.70
C GLY A 68 18.47 -15.27 -3.16
N TRP A 69 19.20 -16.02 -3.98
CA TRP A 69 18.94 -16.16 -5.42
C TRP A 69 17.49 -16.57 -5.73
N PHE A 70 16.89 -17.46 -4.94
CA PHE A 70 15.48 -17.86 -5.08
C PHE A 70 14.50 -16.71 -4.90
N LYS A 71 14.77 -15.73 -4.03
CA LYS A 71 13.93 -14.56 -3.86
C LYS A 71 14.02 -13.63 -5.07
N ILE A 72 15.23 -13.47 -5.59
CA ILE A 72 15.47 -12.65 -6.79
C ILE A 72 14.74 -13.25 -7.99
N THR A 73 14.90 -14.55 -8.21
CA THR A 73 14.18 -15.23 -9.32
C THR A 73 12.67 -15.20 -9.15
N GLY A 74 12.15 -15.34 -7.90
CA GLY A 74 10.72 -15.20 -7.60
C GLY A 74 10.18 -13.82 -7.91
N ILE A 75 10.90 -12.74 -7.58
CA ILE A 75 10.52 -11.37 -7.92
C ILE A 75 10.48 -11.17 -9.43
N PHE A 76 11.47 -11.66 -10.16
CA PHE A 76 11.49 -11.59 -11.63
C PHE A 76 10.34 -12.39 -12.25
N LEU A 77 10.03 -13.56 -11.71
CA LEU A 77 8.93 -14.39 -12.20
C LEU A 77 7.56 -13.74 -11.96
N ALA A 78 7.36 -13.15 -10.76
CA ALA A 78 6.16 -12.40 -10.43
C ALA A 78 5.99 -11.18 -11.35
N PHE A 79 7.07 -10.42 -11.58
CA PHE A 79 7.08 -9.30 -12.51
C PHE A 79 6.73 -9.74 -13.94
N ALA A 80 7.33 -10.82 -14.43
CA ALA A 80 7.01 -11.38 -15.75
C ALA A 80 5.57 -11.87 -15.84
N GLY A 81 5.03 -12.47 -14.76
CA GLY A 81 3.62 -12.87 -14.68
C GLY A 81 2.67 -11.68 -14.79
N VAL A 82 2.93 -10.60 -14.07
CA VAL A 82 2.16 -9.36 -14.18
C VAL A 82 2.26 -8.79 -15.60
N LEU A 83 3.45 -8.82 -16.21
CA LEU A 83 3.66 -8.44 -17.60
C LEU A 83 2.71 -9.20 -18.54
N LEU A 84 2.63 -10.50 -18.44
CA LEU A 84 1.77 -11.33 -19.28
C LEU A 84 0.28 -11.04 -19.06
N VAL A 85 -0.15 -10.84 -17.81
CA VAL A 85 -1.55 -10.57 -17.50
C VAL A 85 -1.98 -9.19 -18.01
N VAL A 86 -1.18 -8.15 -17.77
CA VAL A 86 -1.51 -6.77 -18.16
C VAL A 86 -1.46 -6.61 -19.68
N SER A 87 -0.50 -7.27 -20.37
CA SER A 87 -0.40 -7.28 -21.83
C SER A 87 -1.45 -8.17 -22.50
N LYS A 88 -2.26 -8.92 -21.74
CA LYS A 88 -3.20 -9.94 -22.26
C LYS A 88 -2.51 -10.96 -23.19
N GLY A 89 -1.23 -11.23 -22.95
CA GLY A 89 -0.40 -12.11 -23.77
C GLY A 89 0.19 -11.46 -25.03
N ASP A 90 -0.16 -10.23 -25.34
CA ASP A 90 0.40 -9.47 -26.45
C ASP A 90 1.51 -8.52 -25.97
N LEU A 91 2.75 -9.03 -25.99
CA LEU A 91 3.92 -8.25 -25.56
C LEU A 91 4.22 -7.07 -26.48
N SER A 92 3.67 -7.04 -27.70
CA SER A 92 3.82 -5.89 -28.60
C SER A 92 3.04 -4.68 -28.09
N SER A 93 1.93 -4.91 -27.37
CA SER A 93 1.15 -3.85 -26.73
C SER A 93 1.88 -3.19 -25.56
N VAL A 94 2.89 -3.85 -24.99
CA VAL A 94 3.74 -3.33 -23.90
C VAL A 94 4.64 -2.19 -24.37
N SER A 95 5.09 -2.25 -25.63
CA SER A 95 5.93 -1.20 -26.23
C SER A 95 5.16 0.10 -26.49
N VAL A 96 3.84 0.05 -26.43
CA VAL A 96 2.93 1.17 -26.76
C VAL A 96 2.33 1.80 -25.49
N GLY A 97 2.64 1.26 -24.29
CA GLY A 97 2.24 1.91 -23.04
C GLY A 97 2.73 3.36 -23.03
N ARG A 98 1.81 4.30 -23.01
CA ARG A 98 2.09 5.74 -22.95
C ARG A 98 2.64 6.09 -21.57
N PHE A 99 3.84 5.58 -21.26
CA PHE A 99 4.57 5.99 -20.08
C PHE A 99 4.91 7.48 -20.19
N GLY A 100 4.70 8.20 -19.12
CA GLY A 100 5.08 9.62 -19.05
C GLY A 100 3.92 10.56 -18.76
N ALA A 101 2.72 10.05 -18.57
CA ALA A 101 1.61 10.83 -18.05
C ALA A 101 1.99 11.37 -16.64
N PRO A 102 1.56 12.57 -16.25
CA PRO A 102 1.83 13.11 -14.90
C PRO A 102 1.43 12.13 -13.79
N GLY A 103 0.33 11.39 -13.96
CA GLY A 103 -0.14 10.37 -13.04
C GLY A 103 0.81 9.20 -12.84
N ASP A 104 1.54 8.78 -13.88
CA ASP A 104 2.48 7.66 -13.79
C ASP A 104 3.58 7.92 -12.75
N ARG A 105 4.02 9.17 -12.64
CA ARG A 105 5.02 9.59 -11.65
C ARG A 105 4.44 9.49 -10.23
N LEU A 106 3.19 9.89 -10.04
CA LEU A 106 2.52 9.78 -8.74
C LEU A 106 2.32 8.30 -8.34
N ILE A 107 1.95 7.44 -9.30
CA ILE A 107 1.83 6.00 -9.06
C ILE A 107 3.19 5.39 -8.72
N LEU A 108 4.27 5.77 -9.42
CA LEU A 108 5.62 5.29 -9.08
C LEU A 108 6.03 5.72 -7.66
N VAL A 109 5.79 6.98 -7.31
CA VAL A 109 6.04 7.46 -5.93
C VAL A 109 5.19 6.68 -4.93
N SER A 110 3.92 6.34 -5.27
CA SER A 110 3.07 5.53 -4.40
C SER A 110 3.62 4.11 -4.18
N ALA A 111 4.19 3.49 -5.22
CA ALA A 111 4.81 2.17 -5.13
C ALA A 111 6.05 2.18 -4.21
N VAL A 112 6.91 3.19 -4.36
CA VAL A 112 8.06 3.40 -3.45
C VAL A 112 7.58 3.68 -2.03
N ASN A 113 6.59 4.56 -1.87
CA ASN A 113 6.02 4.92 -0.57
C ASN A 113 5.43 3.68 0.14
N TRP A 114 4.72 2.82 -0.60
CA TRP A 114 4.19 1.56 -0.06
C TRP A 114 5.30 0.62 0.41
N ALA A 115 6.39 0.54 -0.33
CA ALA A 115 7.56 -0.24 0.07
C ALA A 115 8.21 0.32 1.34
N VAL A 116 8.36 1.65 1.45
CA VAL A 116 8.86 2.31 2.66
C VAL A 116 7.94 2.04 3.85
N PHE A 117 6.63 2.26 3.69
CA PHE A 117 5.62 1.97 4.71
C PHE A 117 5.70 0.51 5.18
N SER A 118 5.77 -0.45 4.25
CA SER A 118 5.80 -1.88 4.57
C SER A 118 7.06 -2.27 5.34
N VAL A 119 8.22 -1.77 4.91
CA VAL A 119 9.50 -2.04 5.59
C VAL A 119 9.54 -1.41 6.98
N LEU A 120 9.05 -0.19 7.13
CA LEU A 120 8.92 0.45 8.43
C LEU A 120 7.93 -0.31 9.31
N SER A 121 6.74 -0.67 8.81
CA SER A 121 5.75 -1.46 9.55
C SER A 121 6.34 -2.79 10.01
N ARG A 122 7.07 -3.51 9.16
CA ARG A 122 7.75 -4.75 9.54
C ARG A 122 8.79 -4.55 10.64
N ARG A 123 9.49 -3.42 10.64
CA ARG A 123 10.41 -3.08 11.74
C ARG A 123 9.67 -2.96 13.06
N GLY A 124 8.52 -2.30 13.08
CA GLY A 124 7.68 -2.13 14.27
C GLY A 124 7.05 -3.42 14.73
N LEU A 125 6.67 -4.31 13.82
CA LEU A 125 6.08 -5.63 14.12
C LEU A 125 7.02 -6.57 14.90
N LYS A 126 8.29 -6.22 15.04
CA LYS A 126 9.21 -6.91 15.96
C LYS A 126 8.92 -6.58 17.43
N SER A 127 8.30 -5.43 17.68
CA SER A 127 8.04 -4.91 19.04
C SER A 127 6.55 -4.82 19.39
N TYR A 128 5.67 -4.77 18.37
CA TYR A 128 4.24 -4.60 18.55
C TYR A 128 3.45 -5.71 17.86
N PRO A 129 2.34 -6.18 18.46
CA PRO A 129 1.41 -7.10 17.80
C PRO A 129 0.79 -6.47 16.54
N ALA A 130 0.57 -7.28 15.49
CA ALA A 130 0.00 -6.82 14.22
C ALA A 130 -1.32 -6.06 14.39
N GLY A 131 -2.25 -6.60 15.18
CA GLY A 131 -3.55 -5.95 15.42
C GLY A 131 -3.44 -4.59 16.12
N LEU A 132 -2.48 -4.43 17.05
CA LEU A 132 -2.25 -3.14 17.73
C LEU A 132 -1.67 -2.10 16.75
N MET A 133 -0.68 -2.50 15.97
CA MET A 133 -0.10 -1.62 14.94
C MET A 133 -1.16 -1.20 13.93
N MET A 134 -1.90 -2.17 13.40
CA MET A 134 -2.98 -1.90 12.46
C MET A 134 -3.98 -0.88 13.04
N PHE A 135 -4.44 -1.10 14.27
CA PHE A 135 -5.41 -0.21 14.92
C PHE A 135 -4.90 1.23 14.98
N TYR A 136 -3.69 1.48 15.49
CA TYR A 136 -3.17 2.84 15.61
C TYR A 136 -2.85 3.47 14.25
N VAL A 137 -2.27 2.72 13.34
CA VAL A 137 -1.93 3.21 11.98
C VAL A 137 -3.18 3.57 11.20
N MET A 138 -4.21 2.72 11.23
CA MET A 138 -5.48 2.99 10.54
C MET A 138 -6.22 4.16 11.17
N SER A 139 -6.27 4.23 12.52
CA SER A 139 -6.96 5.33 13.22
C SER A 139 -6.31 6.68 12.93
N LEU A 140 -4.98 6.77 13.01
CA LEU A 140 -4.25 8.01 12.74
C LEU A 140 -4.29 8.38 11.25
N GLY A 141 -4.18 7.39 10.36
CA GLY A 141 -4.35 7.59 8.92
C GLY A 141 -5.75 8.09 8.57
N TRP A 142 -6.78 7.55 9.20
CA TRP A 142 -8.16 8.04 9.03
C TRP A 142 -8.30 9.49 9.49
N ILE A 143 -7.75 9.85 10.65
CA ILE A 143 -7.76 11.24 11.14
C ILE A 143 -7.09 12.16 10.13
N PHE A 144 -5.88 11.81 9.65
CA PHE A 144 -5.16 12.64 8.67
C PHE A 144 -5.90 12.75 7.34
N SER A 145 -6.54 11.69 6.85
CA SER A 145 -7.33 11.72 5.62
C SER A 145 -8.63 12.51 5.77
N SER A 146 -9.17 12.58 6.98
CA SER A 146 -10.37 13.36 7.29
C SER A 146 -10.12 14.87 7.17
N ILE A 147 -8.93 15.36 7.47
CA ILE A 147 -8.60 16.79 7.41
C ILE A 147 -8.86 17.38 6.01
N PRO A 148 -8.24 16.90 4.92
CA PRO A 148 -8.51 17.44 3.58
C PRO A 148 -9.92 17.14 3.10
N PHE A 149 -10.55 16.05 3.56
CA PHE A 149 -11.94 15.74 3.22
C PHE A 149 -12.90 16.78 3.78
N PHE A 150 -12.76 17.18 5.05
CA PHE A 150 -13.60 18.18 5.69
C PHE A 150 -13.24 19.62 5.29
N ALA A 151 -11.99 19.89 4.92
CA ALA A 151 -11.56 21.20 4.45
C ALA A 151 -11.97 21.49 2.99
N GLY A 152 -12.25 20.45 2.21
CA GLY A 152 -12.68 20.56 0.82
C GLY A 152 -14.20 20.60 0.65
N SER A 153 -14.66 20.83 -0.59
CA SER A 153 -16.08 20.79 -0.98
C SER A 153 -16.61 19.36 -1.19
N ASN A 154 -15.88 18.34 -0.75
CA ASN A 154 -16.17 16.92 -1.03
C ASN A 154 -17.50 16.43 -0.44
N PHE A 155 -18.03 17.13 0.58
CA PHE A 155 -19.35 16.83 1.14
C PHE A 155 -20.49 16.98 0.16
N SER A 156 -20.36 17.89 -0.79
CA SER A 156 -21.39 18.14 -1.81
C SER A 156 -21.59 16.96 -2.76
N GLU A 157 -20.60 16.06 -2.85
CA GLU A 157 -20.67 14.86 -3.70
C GLU A 157 -21.39 13.68 -3.02
N ILE A 158 -21.48 13.67 -1.70
CA ILE A 158 -22.11 12.55 -0.96
C ILE A 158 -23.57 12.31 -1.38
N PRO A 159 -24.44 13.33 -1.51
CA PRO A 159 -25.81 13.13 -1.96
C PRO A 159 -25.93 12.61 -3.39
N ASN A 160 -24.90 12.80 -4.21
CA ASN A 160 -24.87 12.37 -5.61
C ASN A 160 -24.47 10.89 -5.77
N LEU A 161 -24.06 10.21 -4.70
CA LEU A 161 -23.68 8.80 -4.73
C LEU A 161 -24.91 7.93 -5.04
N THR A 162 -24.81 7.19 -6.14
CA THR A 162 -25.79 6.16 -6.50
C THR A 162 -25.67 4.95 -5.57
N PHE A 163 -26.67 4.06 -5.59
CA PHE A 163 -26.61 2.78 -4.86
C PHE A 163 -25.34 1.98 -5.18
N ASN A 164 -24.95 1.91 -6.46
CA ASN A 164 -23.70 1.24 -6.86
C ASN A 164 -22.46 1.97 -6.33
N GLY A 165 -22.50 3.29 -6.23
CA GLY A 165 -21.44 4.08 -5.59
C GLY A 165 -21.27 3.70 -4.11
N TRP A 166 -22.37 3.61 -3.37
CA TRP A 166 -22.36 3.17 -1.97
C TRP A 166 -21.85 1.72 -1.80
N LEU A 167 -22.26 0.80 -2.69
CA LEU A 167 -21.71 -0.56 -2.70
C LEU A 167 -20.20 -0.56 -2.93
N GLY A 168 -19.73 0.26 -3.89
CA GLY A 168 -18.29 0.40 -4.16
C GLY A 168 -17.51 0.93 -2.96
N VAL A 169 -17.99 1.99 -2.33
CA VAL A 169 -17.36 2.56 -1.12
C VAL A 169 -17.34 1.55 0.02
N THR A 170 -18.45 0.84 0.24
CA THR A 170 -18.54 -0.19 1.28
C THR A 170 -17.57 -1.35 1.00
N PHE A 171 -17.51 -1.81 -0.25
CA PHE A 171 -16.57 -2.86 -0.66
C PHE A 171 -15.11 -2.43 -0.42
N LEU A 172 -14.72 -1.24 -0.86
CA LEU A 172 -13.38 -0.69 -0.64
C LEU A 172 -13.06 -0.54 0.85
N GLY A 173 -14.01 -0.06 1.64
CA GLY A 173 -13.83 0.12 3.09
C GLY A 173 -13.66 -1.21 3.83
N VAL A 174 -14.56 -2.16 3.62
CA VAL A 174 -14.57 -3.42 4.36
C VAL A 174 -13.50 -4.38 3.86
N PHE A 175 -13.46 -4.64 2.55
CA PHE A 175 -12.59 -5.67 2.00
C PHE A 175 -11.17 -5.14 1.72
N CYS A 176 -11.05 -4.01 1.02
CA CYS A 176 -9.73 -3.51 0.62
C CYS A 176 -9.02 -2.75 1.74
N SER A 177 -9.74 -2.02 2.60
CA SER A 177 -9.14 -1.28 3.71
C SER A 177 -9.21 -2.04 5.04
N GLY A 178 -10.26 -2.81 5.31
CA GLY A 178 -10.39 -3.60 6.53
C GLY A 178 -9.63 -4.93 6.44
N LEU A 179 -10.20 -5.89 5.72
CA LEU A 179 -9.69 -7.27 5.70
C LEU A 179 -8.32 -7.38 5.03
N ALA A 180 -8.08 -6.64 3.94
CA ALA A 180 -6.80 -6.68 3.25
C ALA A 180 -5.65 -6.16 4.14
N TYR A 181 -5.87 -5.10 4.94
CA TYR A 181 -4.84 -4.62 5.85
C TYR A 181 -4.59 -5.58 7.02
N ILE A 182 -5.61 -6.29 7.53
CA ILE A 182 -5.40 -7.36 8.52
C ILE A 182 -4.47 -8.41 7.93
N ALA A 183 -4.83 -8.95 6.75
CA ALA A 183 -4.02 -9.96 6.09
C ALA A 183 -2.59 -9.46 5.77
N TRP A 184 -2.46 -8.18 5.36
CA TRP A 184 -1.17 -7.56 5.08
C TRP A 184 -0.28 -7.49 6.33
N TYR A 185 -0.82 -7.03 7.47
CA TYR A 185 -0.06 -6.94 8.71
C TYR A 185 0.32 -8.32 9.25
N ASP A 186 -0.58 -9.30 9.16
CA ASP A 186 -0.27 -10.68 9.55
C ASP A 186 0.83 -11.28 8.65
N ALA A 187 0.75 -11.04 7.34
CA ALA A 187 1.78 -11.47 6.40
C ALA A 187 3.13 -10.79 6.68
N LEU A 188 3.13 -9.47 6.92
CA LEU A 188 4.35 -8.73 7.27
C LEU A 188 4.96 -9.19 8.60
N GLN A 189 4.16 -9.66 9.54
CA GLN A 189 4.65 -10.20 10.80
C GLN A 189 5.30 -11.57 10.60
N ALA A 190 4.72 -12.42 9.77
CA ALA A 190 5.14 -13.80 9.54
C ALA A 190 6.27 -13.94 8.51
N LEU A 191 6.25 -13.11 7.45
CA LEU A 191 7.11 -13.26 6.27
C LEU A 191 8.10 -12.09 6.13
N PRO A 192 9.25 -12.30 5.48
CA PRO A 192 10.14 -11.20 5.07
C PRO A 192 9.43 -10.22 4.14
N ALA A 193 9.79 -8.92 4.21
CA ALA A 193 9.16 -7.87 3.43
C ALA A 193 9.18 -8.16 1.91
N ALA A 194 10.29 -8.67 1.40
CA ALA A 194 10.42 -9.05 0.00
C ALA A 194 9.47 -10.17 -0.45
N GLN A 195 9.11 -11.10 0.45
CA GLN A 195 8.15 -12.16 0.16
C GLN A 195 6.71 -11.63 0.24
N THR A 196 6.41 -10.82 1.27
CA THR A 196 5.08 -10.21 1.41
C THR A 196 4.72 -9.35 0.20
N GLY A 197 5.69 -8.64 -0.38
CA GLY A 197 5.47 -7.82 -1.57
C GLY A 197 5.20 -8.60 -2.85
N ALA A 198 5.49 -9.90 -2.89
CA ALA A 198 5.29 -10.75 -4.08
C ALA A 198 3.84 -11.29 -4.20
N PHE A 199 3.02 -11.12 -3.16
CA PHE A 199 1.59 -11.47 -3.12
C PHE A 199 0.72 -10.25 -3.22
#